data_6b405f383f6b4207c717a0dab9eef8dc
#
_entry.id   6b405f383f6b4207c717a0dab9eef8dc
#
_cell.length_a   1.000
_cell.length_b   1.000
_cell.length_c   1.000
_cell.angle_alpha   90.00
_cell.angle_beta   90.00
_cell.angle_gamma   90.00
#
_symmetry.space_group_name_H-M   'P 1'
#
loop_
_entity.id
_entity.type
_entity.pdbx_description
1 polymer ?
#
loop_
_entity_poly.entity_id
_entity_poly.type
_entity_poly.pdbx_seq_one_letter_code
_entity_poly.pdbx_strand_id
1 'polypeptide(L)'
;MHNKIKFSFLLLLFCVNIFSQTFYKEIIQTNQTIDSFCSDNAISLFDFSSLNPNILETNLKVGDEVIIPKKLDLIYDETDFILHKIKRKQTLNKIADLYDVDINLIKKYNDLTSDRLDKGTLIKVPLVPLVTGSIEIPNRVKHYVVKAKEGKWRVAYKYGITIDQLELINPQIGNFLKVSEKILVPNINFNKLNIIDKNYAYYKVLAKEGFYRLKIKLGVEEKIIKSLNPVLMTSELKEGMILKLPKLIDQNENLDKDQKINLTDFSKKKIALLLPFGLNNINFDSLQIAKSQLTNDKLLNLSLDFYLGSSIAVDSIASYGIPVEMNVFDTNNSSEADIYEIVNTNDLKNYDLVIGPLTAKAFNYTSKLLKNEPVWLASPLSKVNYADNVINTITEDDILFERIVSFVESDTTLNKKYIISDSDNLITSNKLKERFKNATQFYSTVNDSGVDTKSLVLDDLDSTFVDKKNIIFLETKDQGFVSNVTSILNSFVNDTVQISLYTTSSNKAFSGNNISNYNLSNLNFHYPSVNKPLDFKLYSSFIKNFNNIYNFIPNKYVIRGYDLVLDLLFRLSSDEINFNGSNFIETEHIENKFKYFKNKDSLGYRNLSTFIIKYENLELKVVD
;
A
#
# COMPACT_ATOMS: atom_id res chain seq x y z
N MET A 1 -31.10 14.99 64.56
CA MET A 1 -30.99 15.81 63.35
C MET A 1 -30.27 14.98 62.29
N HIS A 2 -31.03 14.45 61.32
CA HIS A 2 -30.57 13.53 60.28
C HIS A 2 -30.11 14.32 59.06
N ASN A 3 -28.84 14.26 58.72
CA ASN A 3 -28.38 14.70 57.41
C ASN A 3 -28.35 13.54 56.43
N LYS A 4 -29.24 13.57 55.48
CA LYS A 4 -29.30 12.69 54.34
C LYS A 4 -28.25 13.12 53.31
N ILE A 5 -27.19 12.31 53.17
CA ILE A 5 -26.25 12.44 52.05
C ILE A 5 -26.93 11.79 50.82
N LYS A 6 -27.28 12.63 49.84
CA LYS A 6 -27.71 12.19 48.53
C LYS A 6 -26.50 11.75 47.73
N PHE A 7 -26.38 10.43 47.51
CA PHE A 7 -25.45 9.86 46.56
C PHE A 7 -25.99 10.13 45.12
N SER A 8 -25.39 11.12 44.47
CA SER A 8 -25.68 11.40 43.06
C SER A 8 -24.83 10.41 42.23
N PHE A 9 -25.46 9.38 41.72
CA PHE A 9 -24.85 8.41 40.80
C PHE A 9 -24.67 9.12 39.44
N LEU A 10 -23.47 9.65 39.22
CA LEU A 10 -23.08 10.20 37.91
C LEU A 10 -22.82 9.00 37.00
N LEU A 11 -23.82 8.67 36.17
CA LEU A 11 -23.71 7.69 35.11
C LEU A 11 -22.75 8.26 34.04
N LEU A 12 -21.47 7.94 34.15
CA LEU A 12 -20.49 8.14 33.09
C LEU A 12 -20.86 7.18 31.96
N LEU A 13 -21.57 7.72 30.98
CA LEU A 13 -21.71 7.08 29.67
C LEU A 13 -20.32 6.98 29.05
N PHE A 14 -19.65 5.86 29.30
CA PHE A 14 -18.56 5.41 28.45
C PHE A 14 -19.18 5.15 27.07
N CYS A 15 -18.97 6.07 26.15
CA CYS A 15 -19.05 5.76 24.73
C CYS A 15 -17.95 4.73 24.44
N VAL A 16 -18.29 3.47 24.62
CA VAL A 16 -17.50 2.37 24.07
C VAL A 16 -17.66 2.51 22.56
N ASN A 17 -16.66 3.07 21.90
CA ASN A 17 -16.51 2.91 20.46
C ASN A 17 -16.43 1.40 20.22
N ILE A 18 -17.56 0.81 19.82
CA ILE A 18 -17.61 -0.56 19.36
C ILE A 18 -16.88 -0.55 18.02
N PHE A 19 -15.57 -0.83 18.06
CA PHE A 19 -14.84 -1.18 16.86
C PHE A 19 -15.54 -2.40 16.28
N SER A 20 -16.19 -2.23 15.15
CA SER A 20 -16.75 -3.33 14.37
C SER A 20 -15.59 -4.26 14.05
N GLN A 21 -15.51 -5.40 14.75
CA GLN A 21 -14.54 -6.42 14.41
C GLN A 21 -14.84 -6.87 12.98
N THR A 22 -13.85 -6.81 12.12
CA THR A 22 -13.95 -7.27 10.72
C THR A 22 -14.02 -8.79 10.62
N PHE A 23 -13.88 -9.49 11.74
CA PHE A 23 -13.88 -10.94 11.87
C PHE A 23 -14.73 -11.34 13.07
N TYR A 24 -15.28 -12.54 13.03
CA TYR A 24 -15.92 -13.15 14.19
C TYR A 24 -15.51 -14.61 14.32
N LYS A 25 -15.66 -15.15 15.52
CA LYS A 25 -15.40 -16.55 15.82
C LYS A 25 -16.69 -17.34 15.66
N GLU A 26 -16.59 -18.46 14.96
CA GLU A 26 -17.68 -19.41 14.80
C GLU A 26 -17.27 -20.76 15.35
N ILE A 27 -18.19 -21.42 16.04
CA ILE A 27 -17.99 -22.79 16.57
C ILE A 27 -18.68 -23.75 15.62
N ILE A 28 -17.92 -24.70 15.10
CA ILE A 28 -18.43 -25.72 14.17
C ILE A 28 -19.48 -26.59 14.87
N GLN A 29 -20.65 -26.65 14.28
CA GLN A 29 -21.80 -27.41 14.83
C GLN A 29 -21.92 -28.82 14.24
N THR A 30 -21.37 -29.05 13.06
CA THR A 30 -21.40 -30.34 12.35
C THR A 30 -20.05 -30.64 11.74
N ASN A 31 -19.65 -31.92 11.73
CA ASN A 31 -18.41 -32.32 11.05
C ASN A 31 -18.56 -32.09 9.55
N GLN A 32 -17.63 -31.35 8.96
CA GLN A 32 -17.60 -30.98 7.53
C GLN A 32 -16.19 -30.77 7.03
N THR A 33 -15.99 -30.79 5.72
CA THR A 33 -14.71 -30.42 5.13
C THR A 33 -14.52 -28.90 5.13
N ILE A 34 -13.28 -28.44 5.16
CA ILE A 34 -12.98 -27.01 5.03
C ILE A 34 -13.53 -26.44 3.72
N ASP A 35 -13.45 -27.21 2.62
CA ASP A 35 -14.01 -26.79 1.32
C ASP A 35 -15.53 -26.58 1.37
N SER A 36 -16.26 -27.50 2.02
CA SER A 36 -17.72 -27.36 2.22
C SER A 36 -18.03 -26.13 3.06
N PHE A 37 -17.34 -25.98 4.19
CA PHE A 37 -17.52 -24.83 5.08
C PHE A 37 -17.23 -23.50 4.37
N CYS A 38 -16.14 -23.44 3.60
CA CYS A 38 -15.76 -22.25 2.83
C CYS A 38 -16.81 -21.93 1.76
N SER A 39 -17.32 -22.95 1.07
CA SER A 39 -18.38 -22.79 0.06
C SER A 39 -19.67 -22.26 0.67
N ASP A 40 -20.13 -22.85 1.79
CA ASP A 40 -21.36 -22.48 2.47
C ASP A 40 -21.32 -21.04 3.03
N ASN A 41 -20.14 -20.60 3.43
CA ASN A 41 -19.91 -19.25 3.96
C ASN A 41 -19.44 -18.23 2.92
N ALA A 42 -19.27 -18.65 1.65
CA ALA A 42 -18.74 -17.82 0.56
C ALA A 42 -17.38 -17.18 0.93
N ILE A 43 -16.47 -17.99 1.49
CA ILE A 43 -15.11 -17.61 1.88
C ILE A 43 -14.14 -18.37 0.99
N SER A 44 -13.06 -17.73 0.54
CA SER A 44 -12.03 -18.45 -0.18
C SER A 44 -11.23 -19.36 0.76
N LEU A 45 -10.77 -20.52 0.25
CA LEU A 45 -9.92 -21.44 1.01
C LEU A 45 -8.64 -20.74 1.51
N PHE A 46 -8.13 -19.82 0.73
CA PHE A 46 -6.97 -18.99 1.07
C PHE A 46 -7.24 -18.08 2.27
N ASP A 47 -8.39 -17.36 2.27
CA ASP A 47 -8.77 -16.48 3.37
C ASP A 47 -9.01 -17.27 4.65
N PHE A 48 -9.70 -18.42 4.53
CA PHE A 48 -9.93 -19.31 5.66
C PHE A 48 -8.61 -19.77 6.28
N SER A 49 -7.68 -20.30 5.48
CA SER A 49 -6.39 -20.80 5.95
C SER A 49 -5.51 -19.69 6.54
N SER A 50 -5.58 -18.49 5.97
CA SER A 50 -4.84 -17.32 6.47
C SER A 50 -5.33 -16.86 7.84
N LEU A 51 -6.64 -16.96 8.09
CA LEU A 51 -7.26 -16.59 9.36
C LEU A 51 -7.16 -17.71 10.41
N ASN A 52 -6.99 -18.96 9.98
CA ASN A 52 -6.96 -20.13 10.83
C ASN A 52 -5.68 -20.97 10.62
N PRO A 53 -4.48 -20.40 10.81
CA PRO A 53 -3.21 -21.08 10.50
C PRO A 53 -2.95 -22.32 11.36
N ASN A 54 -3.68 -22.46 12.46
CA ASN A 54 -3.55 -23.62 13.37
C ASN A 54 -4.41 -24.81 12.96
N ILE A 55 -5.31 -24.66 11.99
CA ILE A 55 -6.15 -25.75 11.48
C ILE A 55 -5.40 -26.41 10.32
N LEU A 56 -4.71 -27.52 10.64
CA LEU A 56 -3.89 -28.27 9.70
C LEU A 56 -4.62 -29.47 9.05
N GLU A 57 -5.79 -29.81 9.56
CA GLU A 57 -6.62 -30.90 9.06
C GLU A 57 -7.52 -30.41 7.92
N THR A 58 -7.89 -31.30 7.01
CA THR A 58 -8.83 -31.02 5.91
C THR A 58 -10.29 -31.02 6.33
N ASN A 59 -10.59 -31.47 7.55
CA ASN A 59 -11.92 -31.62 8.11
C ASN A 59 -12.05 -30.83 9.41
N LEU A 60 -13.16 -30.09 9.52
CA LEU A 60 -13.58 -29.42 10.74
C LEU A 60 -14.43 -30.37 11.57
N LYS A 61 -14.21 -30.38 12.88
CA LYS A 61 -14.95 -31.20 13.84
C LYS A 61 -15.90 -30.34 14.67
N VAL A 62 -16.96 -30.94 15.17
CA VAL A 62 -17.86 -30.26 16.12
C VAL A 62 -17.07 -29.75 17.32
N GLY A 63 -17.23 -28.47 17.61
CA GLY A 63 -16.52 -27.77 18.69
C GLY A 63 -15.27 -27.02 18.26
N ASP A 64 -14.79 -27.19 17.02
CA ASP A 64 -13.68 -26.40 16.50
C ASP A 64 -14.09 -24.92 16.42
N GLU A 65 -13.22 -24.04 16.90
CA GLU A 65 -13.39 -22.60 16.83
C GLU A 65 -12.64 -22.07 15.60
N VAL A 66 -13.37 -21.49 14.65
CA VAL A 66 -12.82 -20.92 13.43
C VAL A 66 -13.04 -19.41 13.39
N ILE A 67 -12.08 -18.69 12.81
CA ILE A 67 -12.17 -17.25 12.58
C ILE A 67 -12.59 -17.06 11.12
N ILE A 68 -13.69 -16.34 10.91
CA ILE A 68 -14.18 -16.04 9.56
C ILE A 68 -14.41 -14.53 9.39
N PRO A 69 -14.23 -14.01 8.17
CA PRO A 69 -14.50 -12.62 7.90
C PRO A 69 -16.00 -12.34 8.11
N LYS A 70 -16.30 -11.24 8.79
CA LYS A 70 -17.68 -10.79 8.92
C LYS A 70 -18.19 -10.43 7.52
N LYS A 71 -19.25 -11.06 7.05
CA LYS A 71 -19.97 -10.58 5.86
C LYS A 71 -20.36 -9.14 6.16
N LEU A 72 -19.80 -8.22 5.40
CA LEU A 72 -20.27 -6.84 5.40
C LEU A 72 -21.69 -6.89 4.84
N ASP A 73 -22.68 -6.81 5.70
CA ASP A 73 -23.98 -6.31 5.29
C ASP A 73 -23.68 -4.94 4.69
N LEU A 74 -23.87 -4.79 3.38
CA LEU A 74 -23.69 -3.52 2.69
C LEU A 74 -24.65 -2.54 3.33
N ILE A 75 -24.17 -1.79 4.33
CA ILE A 75 -24.88 -0.65 4.87
C ILE A 75 -24.78 0.40 3.76
N TYR A 76 -25.86 0.56 3.03
CA TYR A 76 -26.00 1.64 2.07
C TYR A 76 -26.03 2.96 2.85
N ASP A 77 -25.05 3.82 2.61
CA ASP A 77 -25.08 5.18 3.13
C ASP A 77 -26.29 5.90 2.53
N GLU A 78 -27.01 6.70 3.32
CA GLU A 78 -28.21 7.43 2.88
C GLU A 78 -27.95 8.37 1.69
N THR A 79 -26.68 8.64 1.37
CA THR A 79 -26.26 9.46 0.23
C THR A 79 -26.37 8.76 -1.13
N ASP A 80 -26.59 7.46 -1.15
CA ASP A 80 -26.57 6.65 -2.38
C ASP A 80 -27.94 6.42 -3.04
N PHE A 81 -28.86 7.36 -2.91
CA PHE A 81 -30.19 7.30 -3.51
C PHE A 81 -30.38 8.31 -4.63
N ILE A 82 -31.11 7.89 -5.69
CA ILE A 82 -31.71 8.81 -6.66
C ILE A 82 -33.13 9.10 -6.22
N LEU A 83 -33.49 10.39 -6.15
CA LEU A 83 -34.88 10.79 -6.01
C LEU A 83 -35.58 10.72 -7.37
N HIS A 84 -36.49 9.76 -7.51
CA HIS A 84 -37.31 9.59 -8.72
C HIS A 84 -38.70 10.19 -8.53
N LYS A 85 -39.09 11.14 -9.39
CA LYS A 85 -40.44 11.68 -9.40
C LYS A 85 -41.35 10.80 -10.25
N ILE A 86 -42.38 10.22 -9.60
CA ILE A 86 -43.34 9.32 -10.23
C ILE A 86 -44.12 10.01 -11.34
N LYS A 87 -44.13 9.46 -12.54
CA LYS A 87 -44.87 9.94 -13.70
C LYS A 87 -46.24 9.25 -13.81
N ARG A 88 -47.13 9.84 -14.57
CA ARG A 88 -48.49 9.28 -14.80
C ARG A 88 -48.39 7.87 -15.40
N LYS A 89 -49.13 6.90 -14.85
CA LYS A 89 -49.13 5.48 -15.26
C LYS A 89 -47.78 4.74 -15.10
N GLN A 90 -46.89 5.24 -14.27
CA GLN A 90 -45.64 4.56 -13.94
C GLN A 90 -45.90 3.60 -12.78
N THR A 91 -45.45 2.36 -12.90
CA THR A 91 -45.55 1.34 -11.85
C THR A 91 -44.20 1.14 -11.18
N LEU A 92 -44.20 0.54 -10.00
CA LEU A 92 -42.97 0.25 -9.26
C LEU A 92 -42.03 -0.66 -10.08
N ASN A 93 -42.59 -1.67 -10.80
CA ASN A 93 -41.81 -2.53 -11.69
C ASN A 93 -41.12 -1.72 -12.79
N LYS A 94 -41.83 -0.77 -13.44
CA LYS A 94 -41.20 0.08 -14.47
C LYS A 94 -40.12 0.99 -13.91
N ILE A 95 -40.19 1.36 -12.64
CA ILE A 95 -39.14 2.13 -11.98
C ILE A 95 -37.98 1.20 -11.61
N ALA A 96 -38.26 0.01 -11.09
CA ALA A 96 -37.29 -1.02 -10.83
C ALA A 96 -36.49 -1.37 -12.11
N ASP A 97 -37.21 -1.63 -13.23
CA ASP A 97 -36.60 -1.90 -14.54
C ASP A 97 -35.78 -0.70 -15.07
N LEU A 98 -36.29 0.53 -14.87
CA LEU A 98 -35.61 1.76 -15.35
C LEU A 98 -34.25 1.97 -14.69
N TYR A 99 -34.14 1.60 -13.41
CA TYR A 99 -32.94 1.75 -12.59
C TYR A 99 -32.23 0.41 -12.37
N ASP A 100 -32.82 -0.70 -12.87
CA ASP A 100 -32.36 -2.07 -12.66
C ASP A 100 -32.08 -2.35 -11.18
N VAL A 101 -33.05 -2.09 -10.33
CA VAL A 101 -33.02 -2.27 -8.88
C VAL A 101 -34.11 -3.25 -8.48
N ASP A 102 -33.81 -4.12 -7.52
CA ASP A 102 -34.82 -5.00 -6.97
C ASP A 102 -35.99 -4.18 -6.38
N ILE A 103 -37.20 -4.53 -6.80
CA ILE A 103 -38.43 -3.86 -6.34
C ILE A 103 -38.57 -3.86 -4.82
N ASN A 104 -38.09 -4.94 -4.16
CA ASN A 104 -38.16 -5.05 -2.71
C ASN A 104 -37.22 -4.07 -2.02
N LEU A 105 -36.07 -3.72 -2.67
CA LEU A 105 -35.19 -2.67 -2.17
C LEU A 105 -35.85 -1.30 -2.27
N ILE A 106 -36.51 -0.99 -3.40
CA ILE A 106 -37.25 0.28 -3.53
C ILE A 106 -38.35 0.36 -2.46
N LYS A 107 -39.10 -0.73 -2.25
CA LYS A 107 -40.13 -0.78 -1.20
C LYS A 107 -39.54 -0.55 0.18
N LYS A 108 -38.46 -1.24 0.53
CA LYS A 108 -37.77 -1.15 1.82
C LYS A 108 -37.32 0.27 2.15
N TYR A 109 -36.72 0.98 1.19
CA TYR A 109 -36.17 2.31 1.42
C TYR A 109 -37.18 3.46 1.32
N ASN A 110 -38.43 3.14 0.97
CA ASN A 110 -39.53 4.11 0.91
C ASN A 110 -40.72 3.71 1.78
N ASP A 111 -40.56 2.68 2.66
CA ASP A 111 -41.61 2.14 3.54
C ASP A 111 -42.92 1.81 2.79
N LEU A 112 -42.78 1.33 1.52
CA LEU A 112 -43.94 1.03 0.70
C LEU A 112 -44.49 -0.35 1.02
N THR A 113 -45.72 -0.40 1.53
CA THR A 113 -46.44 -1.64 1.82
C THR A 113 -47.24 -2.17 0.62
N SER A 114 -47.37 -1.37 -0.46
CA SER A 114 -48.07 -1.74 -1.69
C SER A 114 -47.37 -1.19 -2.94
N ASP A 115 -47.75 -1.73 -4.11
CA ASP A 115 -47.19 -1.31 -5.40
C ASP A 115 -47.87 -0.03 -5.96
N ARG A 116 -48.82 0.52 -5.23
CA ARG A 116 -49.57 1.72 -5.66
C ARG A 116 -48.72 2.95 -5.45
N LEU A 117 -48.54 3.72 -6.53
CA LEU A 117 -47.72 4.92 -6.55
C LEU A 117 -48.56 6.11 -6.95
N ASP A 118 -48.45 7.21 -6.21
CA ASP A 118 -49.11 8.46 -6.52
C ASP A 118 -48.25 9.33 -7.43
N LYS A 119 -48.86 9.86 -8.49
CA LYS A 119 -48.19 10.75 -9.45
C LYS A 119 -47.61 11.98 -8.75
N GLY A 120 -46.35 12.28 -9.02
CA GLY A 120 -45.66 13.44 -8.48
C GLY A 120 -44.90 13.19 -7.18
N THR A 121 -45.13 12.05 -6.50
CA THR A 121 -44.37 11.66 -5.32
C THR A 121 -42.91 11.39 -5.69
N LEU A 122 -42.00 11.79 -4.80
CA LEU A 122 -40.57 11.47 -4.90
C LEU A 122 -40.31 10.19 -4.11
N ILE A 123 -39.72 9.21 -4.77
CA ILE A 123 -39.27 7.98 -4.13
C ILE A 123 -37.73 7.87 -4.21
N LYS A 124 -37.14 7.32 -3.15
CA LYS A 124 -35.72 6.97 -3.08
C LYS A 124 -35.48 5.68 -3.85
N VAL A 125 -34.66 5.73 -4.89
CA VAL A 125 -34.23 4.54 -5.62
C VAL A 125 -32.77 4.29 -5.22
N PRO A 126 -32.48 3.18 -4.53
CA PRO A 126 -31.12 2.90 -4.10
C PRO A 126 -30.21 2.69 -5.30
N LEU A 127 -29.04 3.30 -5.25
CA LEU A 127 -27.96 3.02 -6.20
C LEU A 127 -27.21 1.81 -5.68
N VAL A 128 -27.30 0.70 -6.39
CA VAL A 128 -26.43 -0.43 -6.07
C VAL A 128 -25.02 -0.05 -6.49
N PRO A 129 -24.03 -0.07 -5.59
CA PRO A 129 -22.66 0.24 -5.96
C PRO A 129 -22.20 -0.74 -7.04
N LEU A 130 -21.63 -0.20 -8.12
CA LEU A 130 -20.90 -0.99 -9.09
C LEU A 130 -19.67 -1.55 -8.37
N VAL A 131 -19.63 -2.87 -8.18
CA VAL A 131 -18.45 -3.54 -7.65
C VAL A 131 -17.36 -3.41 -8.71
N THR A 132 -16.34 -2.62 -8.40
CA THR A 132 -15.18 -2.42 -9.26
C THR A 132 -14.14 -3.48 -8.94
N GLY A 133 -14.10 -4.53 -9.74
CA GLY A 133 -13.04 -5.54 -9.67
C GLY A 133 -13.09 -6.37 -10.95
N SER A 134 -12.03 -6.34 -11.75
CA SER A 134 -11.94 -6.84 -13.12
C SER A 134 -12.63 -5.93 -14.15
N ILE A 135 -12.36 -6.12 -15.43
CA ILE A 135 -13.09 -5.47 -16.55
C ILE A 135 -14.55 -5.94 -16.47
N GLU A 136 -15.28 -5.47 -15.48
CA GLU A 136 -16.68 -5.78 -15.33
C GLU A 136 -17.43 -4.95 -16.36
N ILE A 137 -18.03 -5.67 -17.28
CA ILE A 137 -19.15 -5.17 -18.07
C ILE A 137 -20.12 -4.58 -17.04
N PRO A 138 -20.48 -3.30 -17.13
CA PRO A 138 -21.46 -2.73 -16.23
C PRO A 138 -22.67 -3.66 -16.22
N ASN A 139 -23.03 -4.26 -15.11
CA ASN A 139 -24.18 -5.17 -14.98
C ASN A 139 -25.50 -4.55 -15.46
N ARG A 140 -25.45 -3.26 -15.81
CA ARG A 140 -26.59 -2.43 -16.15
C ARG A 140 -26.28 -1.63 -17.39
N VAL A 141 -26.81 -2.09 -18.50
CA VAL A 141 -26.68 -1.42 -19.78
C VAL A 141 -28.05 -0.95 -20.28
N LYS A 142 -28.04 0.13 -21.05
CA LYS A 142 -29.21 0.63 -21.78
C LYS A 142 -28.85 0.80 -23.25
N HIS A 143 -29.87 0.74 -24.10
CA HIS A 143 -29.71 1.09 -25.49
C HIS A 143 -29.47 2.59 -25.68
N TYR A 144 -28.46 2.89 -26.48
CA TYR A 144 -28.11 4.24 -26.91
C TYR A 144 -28.10 4.30 -28.42
N VAL A 145 -28.72 5.34 -28.99
CA VAL A 145 -28.69 5.60 -30.44
C VAL A 145 -27.57 6.59 -30.72
N VAL A 146 -26.59 6.17 -31.49
CA VAL A 146 -25.44 6.99 -31.87
C VAL A 146 -25.89 8.20 -32.66
N LYS A 147 -25.50 9.39 -32.20
CA LYS A 147 -25.83 10.65 -32.87
C LYS A 147 -24.78 11.03 -33.93
N ALA A 148 -25.13 11.94 -34.81
CA ALA A 148 -24.19 12.47 -35.81
C ALA A 148 -22.94 13.03 -35.11
N LYS A 149 -21.76 12.74 -35.68
CA LYS A 149 -20.43 13.14 -35.16
C LYS A 149 -20.03 12.51 -33.84
N GLU A 150 -20.68 11.44 -33.38
CA GLU A 150 -20.25 10.68 -32.23
C GLU A 150 -19.43 9.45 -32.68
N GLY A 151 -18.15 9.42 -32.31
CA GLY A 151 -17.30 8.23 -32.42
C GLY A 151 -17.22 7.48 -31.11
N LYS A 152 -16.61 6.29 -31.08
CA LYS A 152 -16.43 5.45 -29.88
C LYS A 152 -15.89 6.24 -28.71
N TRP A 153 -14.84 7.04 -28.92
CA TRP A 153 -14.24 7.87 -27.91
C TRP A 153 -15.28 8.82 -27.25
N ARG A 154 -16.10 9.51 -28.06
CA ARG A 154 -17.09 10.46 -27.53
C ARG A 154 -18.18 9.76 -26.74
N VAL A 155 -18.63 8.58 -27.20
CA VAL A 155 -19.63 7.80 -26.47
C VAL A 155 -19.03 7.22 -25.19
N ALA A 156 -17.84 6.64 -25.24
CA ALA A 156 -17.15 6.11 -24.07
C ALA A 156 -16.97 7.17 -22.98
N TYR A 157 -16.44 8.34 -23.33
CA TYR A 157 -16.30 9.45 -22.38
C TYR A 157 -17.66 9.97 -21.87
N LYS A 158 -18.68 9.97 -22.73
CA LYS A 158 -20.02 10.38 -22.33
C LYS A 158 -20.63 9.49 -21.26
N TYR A 159 -20.26 8.23 -21.20
CA TYR A 159 -20.75 7.26 -20.25
C TYR A 159 -19.68 6.85 -19.23
N GLY A 160 -18.51 7.50 -19.24
CA GLY A 160 -17.42 7.31 -18.28
C GLY A 160 -16.81 5.90 -18.30
N ILE A 161 -16.77 5.32 -19.50
CA ILE A 161 -16.12 4.03 -19.76
C ILE A 161 -14.95 4.20 -20.72
N THR A 162 -14.05 3.23 -20.78
CA THR A 162 -13.00 3.17 -21.79
C THR A 162 -13.58 2.73 -23.15
N ILE A 163 -12.83 2.96 -24.23
CA ILE A 163 -13.21 2.43 -25.55
C ILE A 163 -13.28 0.91 -25.52
N ASP A 164 -12.32 0.26 -24.84
CA ASP A 164 -12.27 -1.19 -24.70
C ASP A 164 -13.49 -1.74 -23.96
N GLN A 165 -13.94 -1.05 -22.90
CA GLN A 165 -15.17 -1.40 -22.19
C GLN A 165 -16.41 -1.20 -23.07
N LEU A 166 -16.46 -0.14 -23.90
CA LEU A 166 -17.54 0.08 -24.86
C LEU A 166 -17.58 -1.05 -25.91
N GLU A 167 -16.44 -1.47 -26.42
CA GLU A 167 -16.30 -2.57 -27.37
C GLU A 167 -16.66 -3.92 -26.73
N LEU A 168 -16.26 -4.14 -25.49
CA LEU A 168 -16.56 -5.36 -24.75
C LEU A 168 -18.06 -5.58 -24.56
N ILE A 169 -18.82 -4.52 -24.25
CA ILE A 169 -20.29 -4.59 -24.14
C ILE A 169 -21.01 -4.53 -25.50
N ASN A 170 -20.28 -4.25 -26.58
CA ASN A 170 -20.80 -4.17 -27.94
C ASN A 170 -19.86 -4.89 -28.93
N PRO A 171 -19.68 -6.23 -28.83
CA PRO A 171 -18.73 -6.94 -29.69
C PRO A 171 -19.06 -6.82 -31.19
N GLN A 172 -20.28 -6.41 -31.52
CA GLN A 172 -20.76 -6.24 -32.91
C GLN A 172 -20.32 -4.91 -33.54
N ILE A 173 -19.84 -3.92 -32.78
CA ILE A 173 -19.48 -2.62 -33.36
C ILE A 173 -18.16 -2.70 -34.14
N GLY A 174 -18.15 -2.15 -35.35
CA GLY A 174 -16.95 -2.06 -36.16
C GLY A 174 -15.95 -0.99 -35.66
N ASN A 175 -14.91 -0.71 -36.43
CA ASN A 175 -13.92 0.30 -36.07
C ASN A 175 -14.52 1.70 -35.88
N PHE A 176 -15.65 2.01 -36.50
CA PHE A 176 -16.36 3.28 -36.39
C PHE A 176 -17.83 3.05 -36.09
N LEU A 177 -18.39 3.88 -35.22
CA LEU A 177 -19.85 3.89 -34.99
C LEU A 177 -20.59 4.55 -36.14
N LYS A 178 -21.73 3.96 -36.52
CA LYS A 178 -22.63 4.51 -37.55
C LYS A 178 -23.69 5.39 -36.89
N VAL A 179 -24.07 6.47 -37.57
CA VAL A 179 -25.20 7.32 -37.12
C VAL A 179 -26.47 6.47 -37.07
N SER A 180 -27.26 6.64 -36.02
CA SER A 180 -28.47 5.87 -35.72
C SER A 180 -28.24 4.40 -35.35
N GLU A 181 -27.00 3.94 -35.21
CA GLU A 181 -26.68 2.62 -34.68
C GLU A 181 -27.12 2.53 -33.21
N LYS A 182 -27.75 1.40 -32.85
CA LYS A 182 -28.11 1.09 -31.48
C LYS A 182 -26.99 0.31 -30.82
N ILE A 183 -26.41 0.88 -29.79
CA ILE A 183 -25.36 0.25 -29.02
C ILE A 183 -25.76 0.20 -27.53
N LEU A 184 -25.13 -0.69 -26.79
CA LEU A 184 -25.27 -0.76 -25.35
C LEU A 184 -24.31 0.23 -24.69
N VAL A 185 -24.79 0.93 -23.67
CA VAL A 185 -23.99 1.83 -22.84
C VAL A 185 -24.38 1.64 -21.37
N PRO A 186 -23.51 1.94 -20.41
CA PRO A 186 -23.87 1.86 -19.00
C PRO A 186 -25.15 2.67 -18.70
N ASN A 187 -26.06 2.08 -17.92
CA ASN A 187 -27.27 2.75 -17.48
C ASN A 187 -27.01 3.72 -16.32
N ILE A 188 -26.13 4.69 -16.54
CA ILE A 188 -25.68 5.63 -15.52
C ILE A 188 -26.17 7.01 -15.88
N ASN A 189 -26.56 7.77 -14.87
CA ASN A 189 -26.89 9.17 -15.05
C ASN A 189 -25.58 9.98 -15.03
N PHE A 190 -25.38 10.85 -16.01
CA PHE A 190 -24.17 11.66 -16.23
C PHE A 190 -23.63 12.38 -14.99
N ASN A 191 -24.51 12.77 -14.07
CA ASN A 191 -24.13 13.51 -12.87
C ASN A 191 -23.43 12.64 -11.79
N LYS A 192 -23.23 11.34 -12.06
CA LYS A 192 -22.60 10.37 -11.12
C LYS A 192 -21.41 9.61 -11.72
N LEU A 193 -20.77 10.16 -12.75
CA LEU A 193 -19.57 9.59 -13.39
C LEU A 193 -18.36 9.44 -12.46
N ASN A 194 -18.38 10.04 -11.28
CA ASN A 194 -17.33 9.90 -10.27
C ASN A 194 -17.18 8.47 -9.71
N ILE A 195 -18.07 7.56 -10.10
CA ILE A 195 -18.08 6.17 -9.58
C ILE A 195 -17.25 5.22 -10.48
N ILE A 196 -16.98 5.57 -11.73
CA ILE A 196 -16.47 4.62 -12.74
C ILE A 196 -14.95 4.52 -12.75
N ASP A 197 -14.26 5.60 -12.51
CA ASP A 197 -12.81 5.60 -12.28
C ASP A 197 -12.51 6.46 -11.06
N LYS A 198 -12.33 5.82 -9.93
CA LYS A 198 -12.10 6.50 -8.64
C LYS A 198 -10.84 7.36 -8.61
N ASN A 199 -9.96 7.17 -9.60
CA ASN A 199 -8.69 7.90 -9.71
C ASN A 199 -8.83 9.24 -10.43
N TYR A 200 -9.97 9.50 -11.08
CA TYR A 200 -10.19 10.72 -11.85
C TYR A 200 -11.54 11.36 -11.51
N ALA A 201 -11.59 12.68 -11.62
CA ALA A 201 -12.84 13.43 -11.66
C ALA A 201 -13.27 13.62 -13.12
N TYR A 202 -14.57 13.80 -13.33
CA TYR A 202 -15.12 14.05 -14.66
C TYR A 202 -15.94 15.31 -14.61
N TYR A 203 -15.69 16.22 -15.56
CA TYR A 203 -16.37 17.50 -15.63
C TYR A 203 -17.05 17.70 -16.99
N LYS A 204 -18.34 18.03 -17.00
CA LYS A 204 -19.05 18.40 -18.21
C LYS A 204 -18.89 19.89 -18.47
N VAL A 205 -18.24 20.24 -19.56
CA VAL A 205 -18.06 21.62 -20.00
C VAL A 205 -19.42 22.29 -20.25
N LEU A 206 -19.64 23.41 -19.57
CA LEU A 206 -20.86 24.20 -19.71
C LEU A 206 -20.73 25.21 -20.87
N ALA A 207 -21.89 25.82 -21.24
CA ALA A 207 -21.92 26.87 -22.25
C ALA A 207 -20.96 28.02 -21.88
N LYS A 208 -20.20 28.50 -22.87
CA LYS A 208 -19.25 29.62 -22.72
C LYS A 208 -18.09 29.38 -21.73
N GLU A 209 -17.78 28.12 -21.38
CA GLU A 209 -16.59 27.79 -20.60
C GLU A 209 -15.40 27.55 -21.53
N GLY A 210 -14.33 28.32 -21.33
CA GLY A 210 -13.01 28.10 -21.91
C GLY A 210 -12.01 27.66 -20.86
N PHE A 211 -10.79 27.31 -21.25
CA PHE A 211 -9.74 26.84 -20.31
C PHE A 211 -9.46 27.82 -19.16
N TYR A 212 -9.47 29.12 -19.43
CA TYR A 212 -9.29 30.13 -18.40
C TYR A 212 -10.38 30.05 -17.32
N ARG A 213 -11.66 29.90 -17.74
CA ARG A 213 -12.77 29.77 -16.79
C ARG A 213 -12.71 28.45 -16.01
N LEU A 214 -12.30 27.35 -16.66
CA LEU A 214 -12.08 26.06 -16.02
C LEU A 214 -10.96 26.14 -14.99
N LYS A 215 -9.85 26.84 -15.30
CA LYS A 215 -8.76 27.09 -14.35
C LYS A 215 -9.26 27.81 -13.09
N ILE A 216 -10.01 28.89 -13.25
CA ILE A 216 -10.55 29.65 -12.11
C ILE A 216 -11.55 28.80 -11.29
N LYS A 217 -12.43 28.03 -11.97
CA LYS A 217 -13.50 27.27 -11.35
C LYS A 217 -13.03 25.97 -10.70
N LEU A 218 -12.11 25.27 -11.33
CA LEU A 218 -11.69 23.91 -10.97
C LEU A 218 -10.27 23.86 -10.39
N GLY A 219 -9.53 24.97 -10.46
CA GLY A 219 -8.13 25.02 -10.02
C GLY A 219 -7.16 24.19 -10.89
N VAL A 220 -7.60 23.71 -12.07
CA VAL A 220 -6.84 22.83 -12.93
C VAL A 220 -6.28 23.59 -14.13
N GLU A 221 -4.97 23.52 -14.34
CA GLU A 221 -4.30 24.17 -15.46
C GLU A 221 -4.69 23.55 -16.81
N GLU A 222 -4.75 24.36 -17.86
CA GLU A 222 -5.05 23.93 -19.23
C GLU A 222 -4.13 22.77 -19.69
N LYS A 223 -2.84 22.83 -19.34
CA LYS A 223 -1.85 21.81 -19.69
C LYS A 223 -2.24 20.45 -19.08
N ILE A 224 -2.72 20.43 -17.85
CA ILE A 224 -3.20 19.23 -17.16
C ILE A 224 -4.48 18.70 -17.82
N ILE A 225 -5.43 19.59 -18.10
CA ILE A 225 -6.67 19.21 -18.79
C ILE A 225 -6.34 18.57 -20.15
N LYS A 226 -5.43 19.15 -20.93
CA LYS A 226 -5.03 18.61 -22.23
C LYS A 226 -4.29 17.28 -22.11
N SER A 227 -3.42 17.10 -21.12
CA SER A 227 -2.69 15.84 -20.94
C SER A 227 -3.62 14.67 -20.62
N LEU A 228 -4.63 14.89 -19.80
CA LEU A 228 -5.65 13.89 -19.46
C LEU A 228 -6.72 13.68 -20.54
N ASN A 229 -6.83 14.62 -21.50
CA ASN A 229 -7.79 14.59 -22.58
C ASN A 229 -7.07 14.83 -23.93
N PRO A 230 -6.33 13.84 -24.45
CA PRO A 230 -5.47 14.01 -25.64
C PRO A 230 -6.19 14.58 -26.86
N VAL A 231 -7.51 14.39 -26.98
CA VAL A 231 -8.32 14.98 -28.05
C VAL A 231 -8.24 16.51 -28.07
N LEU A 232 -7.99 17.14 -26.93
CA LEU A 232 -7.83 18.60 -26.84
C LEU A 232 -6.47 19.11 -27.31
N MET A 233 -5.57 18.21 -27.68
CA MET A 233 -4.33 18.56 -28.42
C MET A 233 -4.64 18.96 -29.88
N THR A 234 -5.71 18.40 -30.45
CA THR A 234 -6.07 18.59 -31.86
C THR A 234 -7.45 19.21 -32.08
N SER A 235 -8.23 19.38 -31.00
CA SER A 235 -9.58 19.96 -31.07
C SER A 235 -9.77 21.04 -30.01
N GLU A 236 -10.63 22.00 -30.32
CA GLU A 236 -11.05 23.01 -29.33
C GLU A 236 -11.98 22.44 -28.26
N LEU A 237 -11.96 23.08 -27.09
CA LEU A 237 -12.89 22.82 -26.00
C LEU A 237 -14.31 23.20 -26.43
N LYS A 238 -15.28 22.29 -26.28
CA LYS A 238 -16.67 22.49 -26.69
C LYS A 238 -17.63 22.20 -25.56
N GLU A 239 -18.73 22.93 -25.53
CA GLU A 239 -19.86 22.65 -24.64
C GLU A 239 -20.31 21.19 -24.73
N GLY A 240 -20.61 20.59 -23.57
CA GLY A 240 -21.06 19.20 -23.46
C GLY A 240 -19.94 18.15 -23.52
N MET A 241 -18.68 18.54 -23.76
CA MET A 241 -17.56 17.64 -23.58
C MET A 241 -17.45 17.21 -22.12
N ILE A 242 -17.09 15.94 -21.91
CA ILE A 242 -16.75 15.45 -20.59
C ILE A 242 -15.24 15.35 -20.52
N LEU A 243 -14.67 16.16 -19.65
CA LEU A 243 -13.24 16.18 -19.41
C LEU A 243 -12.90 15.22 -18.28
N LYS A 244 -11.89 14.41 -18.49
CA LYS A 244 -11.18 13.69 -17.46
C LYS A 244 -10.28 14.71 -16.75
N LEU A 245 -10.39 14.81 -15.43
CA LEU A 245 -9.63 15.74 -14.61
C LEU A 245 -8.88 14.96 -13.53
N PRO A 246 -7.79 15.50 -13.00
CA PRO A 246 -7.21 14.93 -11.80
C PRO A 246 -8.31 14.90 -10.73
N LYS A 247 -8.43 13.81 -10.00
CA LYS A 247 -9.22 13.79 -8.79
C LYS A 247 -8.55 14.80 -7.85
N LEU A 248 -9.18 15.93 -7.63
CA LEU A 248 -8.81 16.78 -6.50
C LEU A 248 -9.04 15.88 -5.29
N ILE A 249 -7.97 15.42 -4.68
CA ILE A 249 -8.02 14.60 -3.47
C ILE A 249 -8.83 15.42 -2.47
N ASP A 250 -10.02 14.94 -2.13
CA ASP A 250 -10.75 15.47 -0.99
C ASP A 250 -9.76 15.43 0.18
N GLN A 251 -9.53 16.59 0.80
CA GLN A 251 -8.54 16.76 1.89
C GLN A 251 -8.85 15.88 3.12
N ASN A 252 -9.81 14.97 3.02
CA ASN A 252 -10.24 14.04 4.06
C ASN A 252 -9.82 12.58 3.88
N GLU A 253 -9.23 12.18 2.74
CA GLU A 253 -8.52 10.90 2.68
C GLU A 253 -7.04 11.20 2.98
N ASN A 254 -6.63 10.82 4.19
CA ASN A 254 -5.26 10.95 4.73
C ASN A 254 -4.24 10.15 3.91
N LEU A 255 -3.89 10.67 2.75
CA LEU A 255 -2.58 10.47 2.14
C LEU A 255 -1.83 11.77 2.40
N ASP A 256 -0.92 11.70 3.34
CA ASP A 256 0.02 12.74 3.75
C ASP A 256 -0.58 14.08 4.22
N LYS A 257 -0.84 14.16 5.50
CA LYS A 257 -1.31 15.39 6.17
C LYS A 257 -0.32 16.58 6.10
N ASP A 258 0.93 16.37 5.67
CA ASP A 258 1.98 17.38 5.83
C ASP A 258 2.86 17.72 4.61
N GLN A 259 2.69 17.08 3.43
CA GLN A 259 3.53 17.41 2.28
C GLN A 259 2.72 17.64 1.01
N LYS A 260 2.32 18.90 0.77
CA LYS A 260 1.89 19.34 -0.57
C LYS A 260 3.13 19.40 -1.47
N ILE A 261 3.44 18.29 -2.16
CA ILE A 261 4.46 18.30 -3.20
C ILE A 261 3.97 19.19 -4.34
N ASN A 262 4.72 20.27 -4.59
CA ASN A 262 4.41 21.18 -5.69
C ASN A 262 4.96 20.59 -6.99
N LEU A 263 4.07 20.07 -7.84
CA LEU A 263 4.42 19.51 -9.13
C LEU A 263 4.56 20.63 -10.17
N THR A 264 5.71 20.72 -10.81
CA THR A 264 6.08 21.78 -11.75
C THR A 264 6.27 21.25 -13.18
N ASP A 265 6.69 19.99 -13.33
CA ASP A 265 6.92 19.38 -14.63
C ASP A 265 5.90 18.25 -14.93
N PHE A 266 4.97 18.55 -15.82
CA PHE A 266 3.92 17.64 -16.33
C PHE A 266 4.30 17.02 -17.68
N SER A 267 5.55 17.07 -18.09
CA SER A 267 6.01 16.37 -19.29
C SER A 267 5.92 14.85 -19.10
N LYS A 268 5.78 14.13 -20.23
CA LYS A 268 5.79 12.66 -20.20
C LYS A 268 7.13 12.16 -19.63
N LYS A 269 7.07 11.28 -18.65
CA LYS A 269 8.23 10.60 -18.08
C LYS A 269 8.40 9.23 -18.72
N LYS A 270 9.63 8.90 -19.11
CA LYS A 270 10.00 7.61 -19.68
C LYS A 270 10.87 6.85 -18.70
N ILE A 271 10.34 5.77 -18.13
CA ILE A 271 11.04 4.98 -17.13
C ILE A 271 11.26 3.54 -17.58
N ALA A 272 12.38 2.95 -17.21
CA ALA A 272 12.70 1.55 -17.45
C ALA A 272 12.70 0.79 -16.10
N LEU A 273 12.06 -0.36 -16.08
CA LEU A 273 12.05 -1.27 -14.95
C LEU A 273 12.76 -2.57 -15.34
N LEU A 274 13.90 -2.84 -14.70
CA LEU A 274 14.76 -3.98 -14.98
C LEU A 274 14.57 -5.03 -13.89
N LEU A 275 13.87 -6.12 -14.20
CA LEU A 275 13.49 -7.15 -13.23
C LEU A 275 13.88 -8.56 -13.70
N PRO A 276 14.41 -9.42 -12.83
CA PRO A 276 14.75 -10.80 -13.18
C PRO A 276 13.53 -11.73 -13.11
N PHE A 277 12.67 -11.65 -14.12
CA PHE A 277 11.53 -12.58 -14.23
C PHE A 277 11.97 -13.98 -14.66
N GLY A 278 13.02 -14.09 -15.49
CA GLY A 278 13.53 -15.35 -15.98
C GLY A 278 12.52 -16.10 -16.84
N LEU A 279 11.74 -15.38 -17.65
CA LEU A 279 10.65 -15.96 -18.46
C LEU A 279 11.14 -17.06 -19.42
N ASN A 280 12.39 -16.99 -19.86
CA ASN A 280 12.99 -18.02 -20.71
C ASN A 280 13.12 -19.39 -20.03
N ASN A 281 13.07 -19.44 -18.69
CA ASN A 281 13.16 -20.67 -17.91
C ASN A 281 11.78 -21.29 -17.60
N ILE A 282 10.69 -20.60 -17.97
CA ILE A 282 9.32 -21.04 -17.67
C ILE A 282 8.81 -21.90 -18.84
N ASN A 283 8.37 -23.10 -18.52
CA ASN A 283 7.75 -23.98 -19.52
C ASN A 283 6.27 -23.63 -19.68
N PHE A 284 5.97 -22.76 -20.64
CA PHE A 284 4.60 -22.34 -20.96
C PHE A 284 3.79 -23.41 -21.72
N ASP A 285 4.44 -24.47 -22.26
CA ASP A 285 3.74 -25.55 -22.97
C ASP A 285 2.95 -26.47 -22.02
N SER A 286 3.32 -26.44 -20.72
CA SER A 286 2.63 -27.20 -19.68
C SER A 286 2.17 -26.30 -18.55
N LEU A 287 0.87 -26.07 -18.47
CA LEU A 287 0.26 -25.22 -17.42
C LEU A 287 0.63 -25.70 -16.01
N GLN A 288 0.70 -27.02 -15.79
CA GLN A 288 1.03 -27.57 -14.48
C GLN A 288 2.49 -27.31 -14.10
N ILE A 289 3.43 -27.45 -15.04
CA ILE A 289 4.84 -27.19 -14.82
C ILE A 289 5.06 -25.69 -14.62
N ALA A 290 4.50 -24.85 -15.50
CA ALA A 290 4.56 -23.39 -15.37
C ALA A 290 4.04 -22.92 -14.00
N LYS A 291 2.88 -23.42 -13.58
CA LYS A 291 2.30 -23.09 -12.27
C LYS A 291 3.21 -23.48 -11.10
N SER A 292 3.83 -24.66 -11.17
CA SER A 292 4.79 -25.11 -10.16
C SER A 292 6.05 -24.24 -10.13
N GLN A 293 6.60 -23.88 -11.29
CA GLN A 293 7.75 -22.98 -11.40
C GLN A 293 7.43 -21.59 -10.85
N LEU A 294 6.30 -21.00 -11.25
CA LEU A 294 5.83 -19.71 -10.75
C LEU A 294 5.64 -19.72 -9.22
N THR A 295 5.13 -20.81 -8.65
CA THR A 295 4.89 -20.90 -7.20
C THR A 295 6.19 -20.99 -6.41
N ASN A 296 7.21 -21.67 -6.94
CA ASN A 296 8.44 -21.99 -6.21
C ASN A 296 9.58 -20.99 -6.44
N ASP A 297 9.53 -20.20 -7.50
CA ASP A 297 10.56 -19.20 -7.80
C ASP A 297 10.37 -17.92 -6.99
N LYS A 298 11.17 -17.81 -5.92
CA LYS A 298 11.11 -16.63 -5.02
C LYS A 298 11.52 -15.32 -5.68
N LEU A 299 12.45 -15.39 -6.64
CA LEU A 299 12.95 -14.19 -7.31
C LEU A 299 11.94 -13.67 -8.32
N LEU A 300 11.31 -14.58 -9.07
CA LEU A 300 10.21 -14.26 -9.97
C LEU A 300 9.02 -13.67 -9.20
N ASN A 301 8.62 -14.30 -8.09
CA ASN A 301 7.50 -13.79 -7.27
C ASN A 301 7.79 -12.38 -6.72
N LEU A 302 9.01 -12.14 -6.23
CA LEU A 302 9.44 -10.82 -5.78
C LEU A 302 9.40 -9.79 -6.92
N SER A 303 9.86 -10.19 -8.13
CA SER A 303 9.86 -9.34 -9.31
C SER A 303 8.44 -8.99 -9.75
N LEU A 304 7.53 -9.96 -9.74
CA LEU A 304 6.11 -9.75 -10.05
C LEU A 304 5.47 -8.82 -9.03
N ASP A 305 5.68 -9.05 -7.74
CA ASP A 305 5.13 -8.20 -6.68
C ASP A 305 5.60 -6.74 -6.82
N PHE A 306 6.90 -6.55 -7.05
CA PHE A 306 7.47 -5.23 -7.26
C PHE A 306 6.89 -4.55 -8.52
N TYR A 307 6.74 -5.28 -9.61
CA TYR A 307 6.13 -4.81 -10.84
C TYR A 307 4.67 -4.37 -10.63
N LEU A 308 3.87 -5.19 -9.93
CA LEU A 308 2.47 -4.86 -9.64
C LEU A 308 2.35 -3.55 -8.86
N GLY A 309 3.18 -3.37 -7.83
CA GLY A 309 3.25 -2.10 -7.10
C GLY A 309 3.66 -0.93 -7.98
N SER A 310 4.67 -1.12 -8.82
CA SER A 310 5.15 -0.10 -9.76
C SER A 310 4.07 0.32 -10.76
N SER A 311 3.28 -0.62 -11.25
CA SER A 311 2.17 -0.34 -12.18
C SER A 311 1.11 0.55 -11.55
N ILE A 312 0.73 0.26 -10.29
CA ILE A 312 -0.22 1.12 -9.57
C ILE A 312 0.37 2.50 -9.28
N ALA A 313 1.67 2.61 -9.01
CA ALA A 313 2.33 3.90 -8.85
C ALA A 313 2.25 4.76 -10.11
N VAL A 314 2.45 4.14 -11.28
CA VAL A 314 2.29 4.80 -12.59
C VAL A 314 0.86 5.28 -12.79
N ASP A 315 -0.13 4.46 -12.46
CA ASP A 315 -1.54 4.86 -12.53
C ASP A 315 -1.85 6.00 -11.55
N SER A 316 -1.27 5.94 -10.35
CA SER A 316 -1.44 6.97 -9.33
C SER A 316 -0.87 8.31 -9.78
N ILE A 317 0.37 8.36 -10.27
CA ILE A 317 0.98 9.62 -10.74
C ILE A 317 0.27 10.18 -11.99
N ALA A 318 -0.26 9.30 -12.84
CA ALA A 318 -1.07 9.73 -13.99
C ALA A 318 -2.33 10.49 -13.55
N SER A 319 -2.89 10.17 -12.38
CA SER A 319 -4.03 10.90 -11.81
C SER A 319 -3.68 12.36 -11.44
N TYR A 320 -2.41 12.65 -11.20
CA TYR A 320 -1.89 14.02 -10.99
C TYR A 320 -1.60 14.75 -12.29
N GLY A 321 -1.86 14.15 -13.44
CA GLY A 321 -1.67 14.76 -14.75
C GLY A 321 -0.29 14.54 -15.37
N ILE A 322 0.52 13.66 -14.80
CA ILE A 322 1.86 13.32 -15.30
C ILE A 322 1.77 12.01 -16.08
N PRO A 323 1.87 12.03 -17.42
CA PRO A 323 1.88 10.81 -18.22
C PRO A 323 3.22 10.08 -18.06
N VAL A 324 3.16 8.77 -17.90
CA VAL A 324 4.34 7.91 -17.75
C VAL A 324 4.34 6.81 -18.81
N GLU A 325 5.48 6.61 -19.44
CA GLU A 325 5.79 5.44 -20.24
C GLU A 325 6.73 4.55 -19.47
N MET A 326 6.21 3.45 -18.93
CA MET A 326 7.00 2.46 -18.21
C MET A 326 7.29 1.26 -19.12
N ASN A 327 8.55 1.04 -19.44
CA ASN A 327 9.03 -0.12 -20.18
C ASN A 327 9.66 -1.13 -19.22
N VAL A 328 9.24 -2.38 -19.31
CA VAL A 328 9.68 -3.45 -18.40
C VAL A 328 10.56 -4.42 -19.17
N PHE A 329 11.74 -4.69 -18.63
CA PHE A 329 12.73 -5.56 -19.24
C PHE A 329 13.04 -6.73 -18.32
N ASP A 330 12.92 -7.94 -18.87
CA ASP A 330 13.34 -9.16 -18.17
C ASP A 330 14.87 -9.29 -18.20
N THR A 331 15.50 -9.18 -17.04
CA THR A 331 16.95 -9.36 -16.93
C THR A 331 17.37 -10.82 -16.83
N ASN A 332 16.46 -11.77 -17.01
CA ASN A 332 16.68 -13.20 -16.89
C ASN A 332 17.49 -13.55 -15.63
N ASN A 333 18.69 -14.09 -15.80
CA ASN A 333 19.61 -14.41 -14.70
C ASN A 333 20.44 -13.20 -14.23
N SER A 334 20.16 -12.00 -14.76
CA SER A 334 20.94 -10.77 -14.50
C SER A 334 22.44 -10.93 -14.78
N SER A 335 22.78 -11.68 -15.82
CA SER A 335 24.17 -11.80 -16.29
C SER A 335 24.64 -10.48 -16.90
N GLU A 336 25.96 -10.28 -16.97
CA GLU A 336 26.53 -9.08 -17.61
C GLU A 336 26.16 -9.01 -19.10
N ALA A 337 26.02 -10.17 -19.78
CA ALA A 337 25.61 -10.23 -21.17
C ALA A 337 24.14 -9.78 -21.35
N ASP A 338 23.22 -10.31 -20.53
CA ASP A 338 21.81 -9.91 -20.57
C ASP A 338 21.64 -8.40 -20.33
N ILE A 339 22.34 -7.89 -19.32
CA ILE A 339 22.32 -6.45 -19.00
C ILE A 339 22.89 -5.60 -20.13
N TYR A 340 24.03 -6.02 -20.70
CA TYR A 340 24.65 -5.32 -21.82
C TYR A 340 23.71 -5.22 -23.04
N GLU A 341 23.06 -6.33 -23.38
CA GLU A 341 22.08 -6.38 -24.47
C GLU A 341 20.90 -5.43 -24.20
N ILE A 342 20.29 -5.50 -23.01
CA ILE A 342 19.16 -4.64 -22.65
C ILE A 342 19.54 -3.17 -22.75
N VAL A 343 20.67 -2.76 -22.17
CA VAL A 343 21.10 -1.36 -22.12
C VAL A 343 21.31 -0.80 -23.50
N ASN A 344 21.98 -1.55 -24.39
CA ASN A 344 22.37 -1.03 -25.72
C ASN A 344 21.25 -1.18 -26.75
N THR A 345 20.46 -2.27 -26.71
CA THR A 345 19.39 -2.50 -27.69
C THR A 345 18.20 -1.55 -27.45
N ASN A 346 17.94 -1.19 -26.19
CA ASN A 346 16.77 -0.38 -25.82
C ASN A 346 17.08 1.08 -25.54
N ASP A 347 18.31 1.51 -25.80
CA ASP A 347 18.74 2.90 -25.70
C ASP A 347 18.40 3.55 -24.34
N LEU A 348 18.71 2.83 -23.24
CA LEU A 348 18.34 3.23 -21.89
C LEU A 348 18.92 4.58 -21.46
N LYS A 349 19.95 5.10 -22.10
CA LYS A 349 20.49 6.43 -21.83
C LYS A 349 19.50 7.57 -22.12
N ASN A 350 18.47 7.33 -22.95
CA ASN A 350 17.42 8.29 -23.30
C ASN A 350 16.16 8.16 -22.42
N TYR A 351 16.24 7.42 -21.31
CA TYR A 351 15.19 7.36 -20.30
C TYR A 351 15.43 8.43 -19.23
N ASP A 352 14.38 8.88 -18.58
CA ASP A 352 14.48 9.78 -17.42
C ASP A 352 14.99 9.01 -16.20
N LEU A 353 14.60 7.72 -16.08
CA LEU A 353 14.91 6.89 -14.92
C LEU A 353 14.97 5.40 -15.30
N VAL A 354 15.97 4.72 -14.76
CA VAL A 354 16.09 3.27 -14.77
C VAL A 354 16.01 2.75 -13.32
N ILE A 355 15.08 1.85 -13.04
CA ILE A 355 14.88 1.22 -11.73
C ILE A 355 15.32 -0.24 -11.83
N GLY A 356 16.29 -0.63 -11.01
CA GLY A 356 16.89 -1.95 -11.08
C GLY A 356 18.18 -2.00 -11.91
N PRO A 357 18.73 -3.19 -12.12
CA PRO A 357 18.30 -4.53 -11.66
C PRO A 357 18.25 -4.71 -10.14
N LEU A 358 17.58 -5.78 -9.66
CA LEU A 358 17.37 -6.00 -8.22
C LEU A 358 18.65 -6.36 -7.46
N THR A 359 19.59 -7.05 -8.10
CA THR A 359 20.83 -7.49 -7.45
C THR A 359 21.91 -6.43 -7.52
N ALA A 360 22.71 -6.27 -6.46
CA ALA A 360 23.80 -5.29 -6.41
C ALA A 360 24.83 -5.48 -7.54
N LYS A 361 25.17 -6.73 -7.87
CA LYS A 361 26.15 -7.04 -8.94
C LYS A 361 25.65 -6.53 -10.29
N ALA A 362 24.42 -6.89 -10.68
CA ALA A 362 23.84 -6.47 -11.95
C ALA A 362 23.61 -4.96 -12.01
N PHE A 363 23.15 -4.35 -10.91
CA PHE A 363 22.97 -2.92 -10.83
C PHE A 363 24.28 -2.16 -11.00
N ASN A 364 25.34 -2.58 -10.30
CA ASN A 364 26.67 -1.96 -10.43
C ASN A 364 27.22 -2.07 -11.85
N TYR A 365 26.93 -3.16 -12.56
CA TYR A 365 27.30 -3.29 -13.97
C TYR A 365 26.46 -2.34 -14.86
N THR A 366 25.16 -2.26 -14.64
CA THR A 366 24.28 -1.27 -15.34
C THR A 366 24.77 0.15 -15.12
N SER A 367 25.09 0.50 -13.87
CA SER A 367 25.63 1.81 -13.51
C SER A 367 26.95 2.11 -14.21
N LYS A 368 27.80 1.10 -14.40
CA LYS A 368 29.06 1.27 -15.15
C LYS A 368 28.80 1.57 -16.63
N LEU A 369 27.80 0.91 -17.25
CA LEU A 369 27.44 1.14 -18.65
C LEU A 369 26.81 2.51 -18.89
N LEU A 370 26.01 2.99 -17.95
CA LEU A 370 25.28 4.27 -18.03
C LEU A 370 25.97 5.41 -17.26
N LYS A 371 27.24 5.23 -16.92
CA LYS A 371 28.03 6.25 -16.24
C LYS A 371 28.17 7.47 -17.16
N ASN A 372 27.92 8.66 -16.62
CA ASN A 372 27.94 9.95 -17.31
C ASN A 372 26.80 10.18 -18.33
N GLU A 373 25.82 9.28 -18.41
CA GLU A 373 24.60 9.51 -19.18
C GLU A 373 23.57 10.30 -18.35
N PRO A 374 22.66 11.06 -18.98
CA PRO A 374 21.72 11.93 -18.27
C PRO A 374 20.56 11.18 -17.61
N VAL A 375 20.62 9.87 -17.51
CA VAL A 375 19.59 9.01 -16.94
C VAL A 375 19.84 8.75 -15.45
N TRP A 376 18.81 8.83 -14.63
CA TRP A 376 18.87 8.45 -13.23
C TRP A 376 18.78 6.93 -13.05
N LEU A 377 19.56 6.39 -12.11
CA LEU A 377 19.60 4.97 -11.79
C LEU A 377 19.19 4.75 -10.33
N ALA A 378 18.07 4.09 -10.08
CA ALA A 378 17.60 3.80 -8.73
C ALA A 378 17.74 2.32 -8.39
N SER A 379 18.44 2.01 -7.29
CA SER A 379 18.55 0.65 -6.76
C SER A 379 17.33 0.31 -5.90
N PRO A 380 16.47 -0.64 -6.29
CA PRO A 380 15.19 -0.83 -5.60
C PRO A 380 15.29 -1.61 -4.28
N LEU A 381 16.17 -2.59 -4.17
CA LEU A 381 16.24 -3.54 -3.05
C LEU A 381 17.66 -3.81 -2.52
N SER A 382 18.69 -3.28 -3.17
CA SER A 382 20.08 -3.60 -2.82
C SER A 382 20.89 -2.35 -2.52
N LYS A 383 21.83 -2.46 -1.59
CA LYS A 383 22.91 -1.48 -1.41
C LYS A 383 23.88 -1.62 -2.57
N VAL A 384 24.26 -0.52 -3.21
CA VAL A 384 25.03 -0.52 -4.46
C VAL A 384 26.14 0.51 -4.40
N ASN A 385 27.08 0.44 -5.34
CA ASN A 385 28.14 1.41 -5.48
C ASN A 385 27.61 2.75 -5.96
N TYR A 386 28.22 3.82 -5.52
CA TYR A 386 27.86 5.17 -5.89
C TYR A 386 28.44 5.58 -7.26
N ALA A 387 27.65 6.28 -8.04
CA ALA A 387 28.02 7.05 -9.21
C ALA A 387 27.16 8.32 -9.24
N ASP A 388 27.51 9.33 -10.01
CA ASP A 388 26.85 10.64 -9.95
C ASP A 388 25.35 10.61 -10.19
N ASN A 389 24.89 9.72 -11.05
CA ASN A 389 23.49 9.52 -11.41
C ASN A 389 22.82 8.34 -10.65
N VAL A 390 23.48 7.79 -9.62
CA VAL A 390 22.95 6.65 -8.83
C VAL A 390 22.23 7.13 -7.58
N ILE A 391 21.05 6.56 -7.35
CA ILE A 391 20.21 6.79 -6.18
C ILE A 391 20.15 5.49 -5.38
N ASN A 392 20.84 5.47 -4.25
CA ASN A 392 20.72 4.41 -3.25
C ASN A 392 19.43 4.61 -2.44
N THR A 393 18.43 3.80 -2.69
CA THR A 393 17.10 3.97 -2.08
C THR A 393 16.95 3.21 -0.75
N ILE A 394 17.91 2.35 -0.42
CA ILE A 394 17.97 1.62 0.85
C ILE A 394 18.89 2.36 1.81
N THR A 395 18.39 2.65 2.99
CA THR A 395 19.17 3.30 4.06
C THR A 395 20.26 2.36 4.57
N GLU A 396 21.45 2.87 4.77
CA GLU A 396 22.63 2.11 5.18
C GLU A 396 22.65 1.84 6.70
N ASP A 397 23.40 0.81 7.10
CA ASP A 397 23.42 0.35 8.50
C ASP A 397 24.03 1.38 9.45
N ASP A 398 24.97 2.19 8.98
CA ASP A 398 25.54 3.30 9.76
C ASP A 398 24.49 4.36 10.12
N ILE A 399 23.57 4.65 9.20
CA ILE A 399 22.46 5.58 9.43
C ILE A 399 21.45 4.99 10.41
N LEU A 400 21.13 3.68 10.26
CA LEU A 400 20.27 2.98 11.22
C LEU A 400 20.87 2.98 12.62
N PHE A 401 22.18 2.71 12.73
CA PHE A 401 22.90 2.77 13.99
C PHE A 401 22.83 4.17 14.62
N GLU A 402 23.19 5.21 13.87
CA GLU A 402 23.17 6.59 14.37
C GLU A 402 21.76 7.04 14.78
N ARG A 403 20.73 6.58 14.06
CA ARG A 403 19.34 6.91 14.37
C ARG A 403 18.89 6.38 15.72
N ILE A 404 19.13 5.10 16.01
CA ILE A 404 18.71 4.50 17.28
C ILE A 404 19.57 5.02 18.46
N VAL A 405 20.85 5.25 18.22
CA VAL A 405 21.73 5.83 19.25
C VAL A 405 21.28 7.24 19.59
N SER A 406 21.05 8.11 18.59
CA SER A 406 20.55 9.47 18.81
C SER A 406 19.18 9.49 19.47
N PHE A 407 18.30 8.54 19.14
CA PHE A 407 17.00 8.39 19.79
C PHE A 407 17.17 8.09 21.30
N VAL A 408 18.09 7.20 21.67
CA VAL A 408 18.38 6.89 23.07
C VAL A 408 19.11 8.05 23.77
N GLU A 409 19.97 8.79 23.07
CA GLU A 409 20.64 9.98 23.59
C GLU A 409 19.68 11.15 23.88
N SER A 410 18.59 11.24 23.11
CA SER A 410 17.56 12.27 23.32
C SER A 410 16.71 12.05 24.58
N ASP A 411 16.74 10.85 25.16
CA ASP A 411 16.08 10.54 26.41
C ASP A 411 16.90 11.11 27.60
N THR A 412 16.46 12.25 28.11
CA THR A 412 17.10 12.97 29.23
C THR A 412 16.74 12.42 30.62
N THR A 413 15.92 11.38 30.70
CA THR A 413 15.57 10.76 31.99
C THR A 413 16.76 10.05 32.59
N LEU A 414 16.82 10.03 33.94
CA LEU A 414 17.85 9.26 34.65
C LEU A 414 17.64 7.77 34.37
N ASN A 415 18.58 7.19 33.64
CA ASN A 415 18.58 5.78 33.30
C ASN A 415 20.00 5.20 33.38
N LYS A 416 20.08 3.90 33.63
CA LYS A 416 21.32 3.14 33.44
C LYS A 416 21.29 2.43 32.11
N LYS A 417 22.45 2.35 31.48
CA LYS A 417 22.60 1.73 30.17
C LYS A 417 23.46 0.49 30.26
N TYR A 418 23.03 -0.54 29.51
CA TYR A 418 23.69 -1.83 29.47
C TYR A 418 23.79 -2.27 28.00
N ILE A 419 24.83 -3.02 27.68
CA ILE A 419 25.07 -3.57 26.34
C ILE A 419 25.29 -5.06 26.52
N ILE A 420 24.45 -5.88 25.91
CA ILE A 420 24.55 -7.34 25.89
C ILE A 420 24.88 -7.77 24.49
N SER A 421 25.93 -8.56 24.30
CA SER A 421 26.29 -9.04 22.97
C SER A 421 26.92 -10.44 23.02
N ASP A 422 26.82 -11.15 21.91
CA ASP A 422 27.60 -12.36 21.68
C ASP A 422 28.98 -12.03 21.09
N SER A 423 29.84 -13.05 20.96
CA SER A 423 31.19 -12.90 20.45
C SER A 423 31.26 -12.40 18.99
N ASP A 424 30.22 -12.66 18.19
CA ASP A 424 30.17 -12.25 16.78
C ASP A 424 29.86 -10.75 16.62
N ASN A 425 29.32 -10.11 17.67
CA ASN A 425 28.86 -8.72 17.62
C ASN A 425 29.68 -7.75 18.51
N LEU A 426 30.91 -8.15 18.90
CA LEU A 426 31.80 -7.34 19.75
C LEU A 426 32.13 -5.98 19.15
N ILE A 427 32.27 -5.89 17.83
CA ILE A 427 32.53 -4.60 17.14
C ILE A 427 31.40 -3.62 17.40
N THR A 428 30.15 -4.05 17.24
CA THR A 428 28.98 -3.20 17.51
C THR A 428 28.85 -2.87 18.99
N SER A 429 29.10 -3.86 19.88
CA SER A 429 29.12 -3.68 21.32
C SER A 429 30.13 -2.60 21.76
N ASN A 430 31.35 -2.65 21.22
CA ASN A 430 32.40 -1.66 21.52
C ASN A 430 32.04 -0.27 20.97
N LYS A 431 31.50 -0.19 19.75
CA LYS A 431 31.02 1.06 19.17
C LYS A 431 29.92 1.71 20.02
N LEU A 432 29.00 0.92 20.58
CA LEU A 432 27.99 1.39 21.54
C LEU A 432 28.64 1.86 22.85
N LYS A 433 29.66 1.14 23.34
CA LYS A 433 30.39 1.51 24.56
C LYS A 433 31.14 2.83 24.40
N GLU A 434 31.70 3.11 23.23
CA GLU A 434 32.33 4.39 22.92
C GLU A 434 31.33 5.55 22.98
N ARG A 435 30.10 5.34 22.53
CA ARG A 435 29.02 6.33 22.60
C ARG A 435 28.48 6.47 24.03
N PHE A 436 28.24 5.37 24.70
CA PHE A 436 27.70 5.30 26.05
C PHE A 436 28.80 4.88 27.08
N LYS A 437 29.74 5.75 27.35
CA LYS A 437 30.93 5.47 28.17
C LYS A 437 30.60 4.84 29.54
N ASN A 438 29.47 5.21 30.13
CA ASN A 438 29.02 4.71 31.45
C ASN A 438 28.17 3.43 31.35
N ALA A 439 27.94 2.87 30.15
CA ALA A 439 27.18 1.62 30.00
C ALA A 439 28.01 0.42 30.52
N THR A 440 27.36 -0.53 31.14
CA THR A 440 27.98 -1.82 31.49
C THR A 440 27.82 -2.81 30.35
N GLN A 441 28.90 -3.52 30.00
CA GLN A 441 28.85 -4.54 28.94
C GLN A 441 28.76 -5.93 29.58
N PHE A 442 27.87 -6.77 29.04
CA PHE A 442 27.76 -8.20 29.31
C PHE A 442 27.94 -8.98 28.00
N TYR A 443 28.54 -10.12 28.12
CA TYR A 443 28.83 -10.99 26.98
C TYR A 443 28.21 -12.36 27.20
N SER A 444 27.93 -13.06 26.08
CA SER A 444 27.54 -14.47 26.15
C SER A 444 28.62 -15.31 26.85
N THR A 445 28.20 -16.36 27.54
CA THR A 445 29.11 -17.27 28.23
C THR A 445 29.93 -18.10 27.25
N VAL A 446 31.14 -18.49 27.71
CA VAL A 446 32.05 -19.33 26.93
C VAL A 446 32.20 -20.65 27.68
N ASN A 447 32.12 -21.79 26.99
CA ASN A 447 32.33 -23.10 27.59
C ASN A 447 33.82 -23.38 27.84
N ASP A 448 34.10 -24.48 28.52
CA ASP A 448 35.48 -24.90 28.87
C ASP A 448 36.38 -25.07 27.63
N SER A 449 35.83 -25.28 26.46
CA SER A 449 36.53 -25.37 25.18
C SER A 449 36.75 -24.03 24.49
N GLY A 450 36.35 -22.91 25.11
CA GLY A 450 36.46 -21.56 24.54
C GLY A 450 35.41 -21.21 23.47
N VAL A 451 34.36 -22.02 23.33
CA VAL A 451 33.28 -21.78 22.37
C VAL A 451 32.16 -20.96 23.03
N ASP A 452 31.72 -19.92 22.34
CA ASP A 452 30.57 -19.10 22.75
C ASP A 452 29.29 -19.95 22.76
N THR A 453 28.65 -20.03 23.91
CA THR A 453 27.42 -20.83 24.10
C THR A 453 26.15 -20.10 23.65
N LYS A 454 26.26 -18.84 23.24
CA LYS A 454 25.13 -17.98 22.87
C LYS A 454 24.04 -17.98 23.97
N SER A 455 24.49 -17.89 25.21
CA SER A 455 23.62 -17.82 26.39
C SER A 455 24.18 -16.87 27.42
N LEU A 456 23.28 -16.30 28.24
CA LEU A 456 23.59 -15.51 29.41
C LEU A 456 23.08 -16.24 30.64
N VAL A 457 23.79 -16.14 31.77
CA VAL A 457 23.37 -16.75 33.04
C VAL A 457 22.61 -15.70 33.84
N LEU A 458 21.52 -16.09 34.49
CA LEU A 458 20.69 -15.19 35.31
C LEU A 458 21.49 -14.51 36.40
N ASP A 459 22.38 -15.27 37.06
CA ASP A 459 23.20 -14.80 38.18
C ASP A 459 24.16 -13.67 37.79
N ASP A 460 24.56 -13.58 36.53
CA ASP A 460 25.40 -12.49 36.01
C ASP A 460 24.68 -11.13 36.05
N LEU A 461 23.36 -11.15 36.04
CA LEU A 461 22.52 -9.97 36.05
C LEU A 461 21.85 -9.69 37.42
N ASP A 462 22.01 -10.58 38.39
CA ASP A 462 21.39 -10.40 39.71
C ASP A 462 21.90 -9.11 40.36
N SER A 463 20.99 -8.35 40.95
CA SER A 463 21.27 -7.03 41.57
C SER A 463 21.83 -5.96 40.61
N THR A 464 21.82 -6.18 39.31
CA THR A 464 22.34 -5.24 38.30
C THR A 464 21.38 -4.09 38.05
N PHE A 465 20.08 -4.38 37.95
CA PHE A 465 19.08 -3.39 37.55
C PHE A 465 18.66 -2.51 38.74
N VAL A 466 18.43 -1.24 38.44
CA VAL A 466 18.00 -0.25 39.44
C VAL A 466 16.49 -0.05 39.39
N ASP A 467 15.94 0.39 40.52
CA ASP A 467 14.53 0.79 40.64
C ASP A 467 14.24 2.04 39.83
N LYS A 468 14.30 1.95 38.54
CA LYS A 468 14.02 2.98 37.54
C LYS A 468 14.05 2.36 36.14
N LYS A 469 14.16 3.22 35.15
CA LYS A 469 14.30 2.84 33.75
C LYS A 469 15.72 2.36 33.46
N ASN A 470 15.81 1.13 32.96
CA ASN A 470 17.04 0.50 32.48
C ASN A 470 16.99 0.40 30.96
N ILE A 471 18.00 0.88 30.27
CA ILE A 471 18.15 0.83 28.82
C ILE A 471 19.15 -0.26 28.47
N ILE A 472 18.74 -1.23 27.66
CA ILE A 472 19.56 -2.38 27.31
C ILE A 472 19.67 -2.48 25.80
N PHE A 473 20.88 -2.48 25.27
CA PHE A 473 21.15 -2.86 23.89
C PHE A 473 21.46 -4.34 23.81
N LEU A 474 20.78 -5.08 22.95
CA LEU A 474 21.05 -6.48 22.65
C LEU A 474 21.52 -6.60 21.19
N GLU A 475 22.79 -6.97 21.04
CA GLU A 475 23.44 -7.09 19.72
C GLU A 475 23.79 -8.54 19.44
N THR A 476 23.00 -9.17 18.57
CA THR A 476 23.17 -10.57 18.16
C THR A 476 22.44 -10.86 16.85
N LYS A 477 22.87 -11.93 16.18
CA LYS A 477 22.17 -12.55 15.03
C LYS A 477 21.69 -13.97 15.36
N ASP A 478 21.84 -14.40 16.62
CA ASP A 478 21.43 -15.72 17.08
C ASP A 478 20.05 -15.65 17.75
N GLN A 479 19.10 -16.45 17.24
CA GLN A 479 17.73 -16.50 17.74
C GLN A 479 17.64 -17.12 19.14
N GLY A 480 18.48 -18.12 19.44
CA GLY A 480 18.55 -18.75 20.76
C GLY A 480 18.99 -17.74 21.83
N PHE A 481 20.00 -16.93 21.51
CA PHE A 481 20.49 -15.90 22.39
C PHE A 481 19.43 -14.79 22.63
N VAL A 482 18.72 -14.35 21.58
CA VAL A 482 17.59 -13.42 21.75
C VAL A 482 16.54 -14.01 22.69
N SER A 483 16.15 -15.28 22.48
CA SER A 483 15.15 -15.96 23.31
C SER A 483 15.61 -16.07 24.78
N ASN A 484 16.86 -16.49 25.00
CA ASN A 484 17.45 -16.59 26.34
C ASN A 484 17.47 -15.23 27.05
N VAL A 485 18.09 -14.21 26.44
CA VAL A 485 18.23 -12.88 27.03
C VAL A 485 16.88 -12.23 27.30
N THR A 486 15.94 -12.27 26.33
CA THR A 486 14.62 -11.66 26.52
C THR A 486 13.82 -12.35 27.63
N SER A 487 13.96 -13.66 27.81
CA SER A 487 13.32 -14.39 28.90
C SER A 487 13.91 -14.00 30.25
N ILE A 488 15.23 -13.92 30.35
CA ILE A 488 15.94 -13.49 31.58
C ILE A 488 15.55 -12.04 31.94
N LEU A 489 15.64 -11.12 30.99
CA LEU A 489 15.29 -9.72 31.21
C LEU A 489 13.84 -9.54 31.64
N ASN A 490 12.93 -10.32 31.03
CA ASN A 490 11.51 -10.26 31.38
C ASN A 490 11.23 -10.71 32.83
N SER A 491 12.06 -11.57 33.41
CA SER A 491 11.91 -12.00 34.84
C SER A 491 12.24 -10.90 35.83
N PHE A 492 13.01 -9.88 35.43
CA PHE A 492 13.35 -8.74 36.30
C PHE A 492 12.33 -7.61 36.23
N VAL A 493 11.46 -7.58 35.21
CA VAL A 493 10.47 -6.50 35.04
C VAL A 493 9.40 -6.60 36.13
N ASN A 494 9.21 -5.50 36.87
CA ASN A 494 8.20 -5.36 37.92
C ASN A 494 7.77 -3.89 38.03
N ASP A 495 6.96 -3.54 39.03
CA ASP A 495 6.44 -2.18 39.21
C ASP A 495 7.54 -1.12 39.43
N THR A 496 8.71 -1.51 39.97
CA THR A 496 9.82 -0.59 40.21
C THR A 496 10.94 -0.68 39.21
N VAL A 497 11.18 -1.86 38.63
CA VAL A 497 12.22 -2.11 37.61
C VAL A 497 11.59 -2.13 36.23
N GLN A 498 11.85 -1.10 35.45
CA GLN A 498 11.41 -1.00 34.05
C GLN A 498 12.60 -1.24 33.12
N ILE A 499 12.39 -2.03 32.08
CA ILE A 499 13.40 -2.33 31.06
C ILE A 499 12.91 -1.89 29.72
N SER A 500 13.75 -1.16 28.98
CA SER A 500 13.57 -0.85 27.57
C SER A 500 14.69 -1.50 26.77
N LEU A 501 14.35 -2.44 25.92
CA LEU A 501 15.27 -3.20 25.08
C LEU A 501 15.45 -2.52 23.74
N TYR A 502 16.69 -2.45 23.26
CA TYR A 502 17.07 -1.84 22.00
C TYR A 502 17.99 -2.78 21.22
N THR A 503 18.02 -2.63 19.91
CA THR A 503 19.08 -3.17 19.05
C THR A 503 19.44 -2.15 17.96
N THR A 504 20.67 -2.17 17.49
CA THR A 504 21.10 -1.28 16.41
C THR A 504 20.68 -1.79 15.02
N SER A 505 20.28 -3.05 14.93
CA SER A 505 19.86 -3.67 13.68
C SER A 505 18.84 -4.79 13.93
N SER A 506 17.59 -4.55 13.55
CA SER A 506 16.59 -5.62 13.55
C SER A 506 16.91 -6.64 12.46
N ASN A 507 17.08 -7.89 12.87
CA ASN A 507 17.38 -9.01 11.98
C ASN A 507 16.47 -10.21 12.28
N LYS A 508 16.60 -11.30 11.54
CA LYS A 508 15.77 -12.50 11.68
C LYS A 508 15.80 -13.15 13.07
N ALA A 509 16.82 -12.88 13.88
CA ALA A 509 16.89 -13.41 15.23
C ALA A 509 15.77 -12.87 16.13
N PHE A 510 15.31 -11.65 15.89
CA PHE A 510 14.24 -11.01 16.68
C PHE A 510 12.82 -11.33 16.17
N SER A 511 12.67 -12.03 15.04
CA SER A 511 11.37 -12.31 14.41
C SER A 511 11.11 -13.79 14.16
N GLY A 512 11.89 -14.67 14.75
CA GLY A 512 11.74 -16.13 14.58
C GLY A 512 10.58 -16.70 15.40
N ASN A 513 10.10 -17.89 15.02
CA ASN A 513 8.94 -18.55 15.67
C ASN A 513 9.16 -18.84 17.17
N ASN A 514 10.41 -18.90 17.63
CA ASN A 514 10.75 -19.17 19.04
C ASN A 514 10.89 -17.87 19.86
N ILE A 515 10.65 -16.71 19.29
CA ILE A 515 10.72 -15.43 19.99
C ILE A 515 9.34 -15.07 20.52
N SER A 516 9.26 -14.81 21.81
CA SER A 516 8.04 -14.38 22.48
C SER A 516 7.75 -12.90 22.18
N ASN A 517 6.72 -12.62 21.40
CA ASN A 517 6.24 -11.25 21.20
C ASN A 517 5.76 -10.61 22.51
N TYR A 518 5.31 -11.41 23.48
CA TYR A 518 4.97 -10.94 24.81
C TYR A 518 6.22 -10.38 25.52
N ASN A 519 7.34 -11.12 25.50
CA ASN A 519 8.58 -10.65 26.11
C ASN A 519 9.09 -9.38 25.42
N LEU A 520 9.07 -9.33 24.07
CA LEU A 520 9.48 -8.14 23.34
C LEU A 520 8.60 -6.93 23.67
N SER A 521 7.28 -7.14 23.80
CA SER A 521 6.33 -6.08 24.15
C SER A 521 6.53 -5.61 25.60
N ASN A 522 6.69 -6.53 26.56
CA ASN A 522 6.90 -6.20 27.96
C ASN A 522 8.24 -5.50 28.21
N LEU A 523 9.25 -5.83 27.40
CA LEU A 523 10.56 -5.16 27.41
C LEU A 523 10.57 -3.87 26.56
N ASN A 524 9.44 -3.42 26.06
CA ASN A 524 9.36 -2.25 25.18
C ASN A 524 10.46 -2.27 24.10
N PHE A 525 10.54 -3.34 23.32
CA PHE A 525 11.62 -3.54 22.36
C PHE A 525 11.58 -2.50 21.23
N HIS A 526 12.68 -1.80 21.01
CA HIS A 526 12.85 -0.78 19.99
C HIS A 526 13.93 -1.16 18.99
N TYR A 527 13.72 -0.83 17.73
CA TYR A 527 14.73 -1.03 16.69
C TYR A 527 14.58 -0.01 15.54
N PRO A 528 15.69 0.34 14.86
CA PRO A 528 15.63 1.17 13.68
C PRO A 528 15.19 0.34 12.47
N SER A 529 14.38 0.92 11.60
CA SER A 529 13.84 0.24 10.42
C SER A 529 13.85 1.15 9.19
N VAL A 530 14.01 0.55 8.01
CA VAL A 530 13.87 1.24 6.72
C VAL A 530 12.42 1.38 6.29
N ASN A 531 11.53 0.60 6.91
CA ASN A 531 10.10 0.63 6.63
C ASN A 531 9.29 0.53 7.93
N LYS A 532 8.09 1.11 7.92
CA LYS A 532 7.11 1.01 9.00
C LYS A 532 6.14 -0.16 8.76
N PRO A 533 5.48 -0.67 9.81
CA PRO A 533 4.40 -1.63 9.67
C PRO A 533 3.24 -1.06 8.85
N LEU A 534 2.61 -1.90 8.02
CA LEU A 534 1.45 -1.51 7.24
C LEU A 534 0.25 -1.19 8.16
N ASP A 535 -0.24 0.04 8.08
CA ASP A 535 -1.48 0.43 8.73
C ASP A 535 -2.68 0.09 7.85
N PHE A 536 -3.34 -1.04 8.15
CA PHE A 536 -4.50 -1.52 7.39
C PHE A 536 -5.70 -0.58 7.43
N LYS A 537 -5.82 0.27 8.45
CA LYS A 537 -6.93 1.23 8.57
C LYS A 537 -6.65 2.45 7.71
N LEU A 538 -5.46 3.04 7.89
CA LEU A 538 -5.04 4.25 7.18
C LEU A 538 -5.01 4.02 5.66
N TYR A 539 -4.46 2.90 5.22
CA TYR A 539 -4.31 2.58 3.79
C TYR A 539 -5.38 1.63 3.25
N SER A 540 -6.56 1.59 3.90
CA SER A 540 -7.64 0.67 3.52
C SER A 540 -8.10 0.84 2.07
N SER A 541 -8.11 2.05 1.53
CA SER A 541 -8.48 2.30 0.12
C SER A 541 -7.47 1.71 -0.85
N PHE A 542 -6.17 1.90 -0.60
CA PHE A 542 -5.10 1.28 -1.41
C PHE A 542 -5.20 -0.24 -1.37
N ILE A 543 -5.31 -0.82 -0.17
CA ILE A 543 -5.38 -2.27 0.03
C ILE A 543 -6.60 -2.86 -0.66
N LYS A 544 -7.78 -2.23 -0.52
CA LYS A 544 -9.01 -2.66 -1.20
C LYS A 544 -8.89 -2.57 -2.72
N ASN A 545 -8.37 -1.48 -3.24
CA ASN A 545 -8.18 -1.31 -4.69
C ASN A 545 -7.22 -2.36 -5.24
N PHE A 546 -6.09 -2.60 -4.57
CA PHE A 546 -5.15 -3.64 -4.94
C PHE A 546 -5.80 -5.02 -4.91
N ASN A 547 -6.47 -5.36 -3.81
CA ASN A 547 -7.15 -6.66 -3.67
C ASN A 547 -8.26 -6.87 -4.71
N ASN A 548 -8.98 -5.81 -5.06
CA ASN A 548 -10.01 -5.89 -6.11
C ASN A 548 -9.43 -6.18 -7.50
N ILE A 549 -8.22 -5.72 -7.79
CA ILE A 549 -7.56 -5.93 -9.09
C ILE A 549 -6.89 -7.31 -9.14
N TYR A 550 -6.18 -7.68 -8.08
CA TYR A 550 -5.27 -8.82 -8.08
C TYR A 550 -5.71 -10.00 -7.21
N ASN A 551 -6.81 -9.89 -6.44
CA ASN A 551 -7.38 -10.89 -5.54
C ASN A 551 -6.43 -11.38 -4.43
N PHE A 552 -5.50 -10.52 -3.96
CA PHE A 552 -4.69 -10.78 -2.77
C PHE A 552 -4.30 -9.46 -2.07
N ILE A 553 -3.89 -9.55 -0.81
CA ILE A 553 -3.44 -8.39 -0.02
C ILE A 553 -2.01 -8.02 -0.45
N PRO A 554 -1.71 -6.72 -0.69
CA PRO A 554 -0.37 -6.30 -1.07
C PRO A 554 0.64 -6.66 0.02
N ASN A 555 1.71 -7.31 -0.37
CA ASN A 555 2.84 -7.61 0.51
C ASN A 555 3.89 -6.48 0.45
N LYS A 556 4.92 -6.60 1.28
CA LYS A 556 5.99 -5.59 1.38
C LYS A 556 6.71 -5.29 0.06
N TYR A 557 6.76 -6.20 -0.90
CA TYR A 557 7.42 -5.98 -2.20
C TYR A 557 6.52 -5.23 -3.17
N VAL A 558 5.23 -5.50 -3.13
CA VAL A 558 4.21 -4.69 -3.83
C VAL A 558 4.26 -3.24 -3.31
N ILE A 559 4.21 -3.08 -1.99
CA ILE A 559 4.24 -1.75 -1.37
C ILE A 559 5.57 -1.04 -1.65
N ARG A 560 6.69 -1.77 -1.62
CA ARG A 560 8.00 -1.20 -1.99
C ARG A 560 8.04 -0.71 -3.43
N GLY A 561 7.47 -1.48 -4.37
CA GLY A 561 7.35 -1.07 -5.78
C GLY A 561 6.50 0.19 -5.93
N TYR A 562 5.38 0.24 -5.24
CA TYR A 562 4.48 1.40 -5.24
C TYR A 562 5.16 2.64 -4.65
N ASP A 563 5.62 2.56 -3.41
CA ASP A 563 6.19 3.70 -2.68
C ASP A 563 7.41 4.29 -3.40
N LEU A 564 8.32 3.41 -3.85
CA LEU A 564 9.54 3.83 -4.51
C LEU A 564 9.29 4.49 -5.86
N VAL A 565 8.48 3.84 -6.71
CA VAL A 565 8.23 4.38 -8.06
C VAL A 565 7.45 5.68 -7.97
N LEU A 566 6.48 5.77 -7.07
CA LEU A 566 5.71 6.99 -6.86
C LEU A 566 6.60 8.13 -6.37
N ASP A 567 7.47 7.89 -5.38
CA ASP A 567 8.42 8.89 -4.87
C ASP A 567 9.37 9.41 -5.96
N LEU A 568 9.95 8.48 -6.72
CA LEU A 568 10.87 8.85 -7.80
C LEU A 568 10.19 9.66 -8.91
N LEU A 569 8.95 9.31 -9.25
CA LEU A 569 8.16 10.06 -10.23
C LEU A 569 7.78 11.46 -9.73
N PHE A 570 7.43 11.61 -8.45
CA PHE A 570 7.24 12.91 -7.84
C PHE A 570 8.52 13.77 -7.92
N ARG A 571 9.69 13.19 -7.63
CA ARG A 571 10.98 13.90 -7.70
C ARG A 571 11.36 14.31 -9.11
N LEU A 572 11.02 13.50 -10.11
CA LEU A 572 11.20 13.85 -11.52
C LEU A 572 10.25 14.96 -12.00
N SER A 573 9.20 15.23 -11.23
CA SER A 573 8.11 16.13 -11.63
C SER A 573 7.96 17.37 -10.75
N SER A 574 8.89 17.59 -9.81
CA SER A 574 8.88 18.71 -8.87
C SER A 574 10.26 19.37 -8.76
N ASP A 575 10.29 20.70 -8.84
CA ASP A 575 11.52 21.45 -8.62
C ASP A 575 11.91 21.51 -7.14
N GLU A 576 10.96 21.36 -6.23
CA GLU A 576 11.18 21.46 -4.78
C GLU A 576 11.90 20.23 -4.20
N ILE A 577 11.59 19.04 -4.73
CA ILE A 577 12.11 17.76 -4.22
C ILE A 577 13.00 17.02 -5.22
N ASN A 578 13.37 17.66 -6.34
CA ASN A 578 14.18 17.03 -7.38
C ASN A 578 15.60 16.69 -6.88
N PHE A 579 16.30 15.86 -7.65
CA PHE A 579 17.67 15.44 -7.32
C PHE A 579 18.72 16.55 -7.52
N ASN A 580 18.40 17.63 -8.24
CA ASN A 580 19.31 18.73 -8.51
C ASN A 580 19.23 19.87 -7.48
N GLY A 581 18.20 19.84 -6.62
CA GLY A 581 17.94 20.87 -5.61
C GLY A 581 18.74 20.68 -4.32
N SER A 582 18.85 21.77 -3.55
CA SER A 582 19.45 21.75 -2.21
C SER A 582 18.47 21.38 -1.09
N ASN A 583 17.21 21.17 -1.43
CA ASN A 583 16.14 20.91 -0.46
C ASN A 583 16.01 19.41 -0.20
N PHE A 584 16.55 18.98 0.93
CA PHE A 584 16.51 17.59 1.39
C PHE A 584 15.16 17.25 2.04
N ILE A 585 14.07 17.41 1.29
CA ILE A 585 12.72 17.14 1.79
C ILE A 585 12.53 15.62 1.94
N GLU A 586 12.10 15.23 3.12
CA GLU A 586 11.70 13.85 3.41
C GLU A 586 10.27 13.63 2.92
N THR A 587 10.06 12.54 2.19
CA THR A 587 8.74 12.07 1.75
C THR A 587 8.42 10.76 2.45
N GLU A 588 7.20 10.62 2.95
CA GLU A 588 6.72 9.41 3.60
C GLU A 588 5.55 8.82 2.82
N HIS A 589 5.59 7.50 2.59
CA HIS A 589 4.57 6.76 1.85
C HIS A 589 3.94 5.66 2.72
N ILE A 590 3.41 4.61 2.10
CA ILE A 590 2.66 3.56 2.81
C ILE A 590 3.52 2.87 3.88
N GLU A 591 4.69 2.35 3.51
CA GLU A 591 5.64 1.72 4.43
C GLU A 591 7.02 2.37 4.39
N ASN A 592 7.34 3.13 3.35
CA ASN A 592 8.69 3.65 3.12
C ASN A 592 8.75 5.17 3.24
N LYS A 593 9.93 5.66 3.59
CA LYS A 593 10.22 7.08 3.67
C LYS A 593 11.56 7.37 2.97
N PHE A 594 11.64 8.49 2.27
CA PHE A 594 12.78 8.82 1.43
C PHE A 594 13.26 10.25 1.67
N LYS A 595 14.56 10.37 1.95
CA LYS A 595 15.27 11.64 2.05
C LYS A 595 16.64 11.48 1.40
N TYR A 596 16.74 11.85 0.15
CA TYR A 596 17.98 11.66 -0.60
C TYR A 596 18.95 12.81 -0.33
N PHE A 597 20.19 12.44 -0.08
CA PHE A 597 21.28 13.36 0.20
C PHE A 597 22.49 13.03 -0.65
N LYS A 598 23.08 14.05 -1.27
CA LYS A 598 24.37 13.97 -1.96
C LYS A 598 25.37 14.81 -1.18
N ASN A 599 26.40 14.17 -0.63
CA ASN A 599 27.49 14.89 -0.01
C ASN A 599 28.37 15.53 -1.11
N LYS A 600 28.96 16.71 -0.85
CA LYS A 600 29.83 17.42 -1.81
C LYS A 600 31.02 16.56 -2.26
N ASP A 601 31.50 15.67 -1.40
CA ASP A 601 32.67 14.82 -1.62
C ASP A 601 32.29 13.37 -2.04
N SER A 602 30.99 13.04 -2.15
CA SER A 602 30.53 11.70 -2.55
C SER A 602 29.84 11.70 -3.90
N LEU A 603 30.03 10.62 -4.64
CA LEU A 603 29.26 10.35 -5.84
C LEU A 603 27.87 9.86 -5.45
N GLY A 604 26.83 10.23 -6.22
CA GLY A 604 25.47 9.72 -6.09
C GLY A 604 24.68 10.19 -4.85
N TYR A 605 23.51 9.60 -4.69
CA TYR A 605 22.55 9.94 -3.65
C TYR A 605 22.32 8.78 -2.69
N ARG A 606 22.25 9.06 -1.39
CA ARG A 606 21.91 8.05 -0.36
C ARG A 606 20.63 8.44 0.36
N ASN A 607 19.80 7.46 0.66
CA ASN A 607 18.61 7.66 1.50
C ASN A 607 19.01 7.76 2.97
N LEU A 608 18.59 8.84 3.64
CA LEU A 608 18.84 9.07 5.07
C LEU A 608 17.63 8.73 5.96
N SER A 609 16.48 8.44 5.36
CA SER A 609 15.24 8.24 6.11
C SER A 609 15.19 6.89 6.81
N THR A 610 14.69 6.90 8.04
CA THR A 610 14.54 5.71 8.88
C THR A 610 13.36 5.90 9.83
N PHE A 611 12.82 4.81 10.34
CA PHE A 611 11.84 4.79 11.43
C PHE A 611 12.46 4.18 12.69
N ILE A 612 11.95 4.56 13.84
CA ILE A 612 12.12 3.77 15.07
C ILE A 612 10.80 3.03 15.32
N ILE A 613 10.91 1.73 15.39
CA ILE A 613 9.77 0.84 15.65
C ILE A 613 9.85 0.32 17.08
N LYS A 614 8.71 0.31 17.76
CA LYS A 614 8.55 -0.18 19.14
C LYS A 614 7.51 -1.29 19.20
N TYR A 615 7.79 -2.34 19.95
CA TYR A 615 6.77 -3.28 20.40
C TYR A 615 6.03 -2.70 21.62
N GLU A 616 4.73 -2.52 21.51
CA GLU A 616 3.89 -2.02 22.56
C GLU A 616 2.52 -2.69 22.52
N ASN A 617 2.09 -3.32 23.63
CA ASN A 617 0.82 -4.05 23.72
C ASN A 617 0.63 -5.10 22.61
N LEU A 618 1.70 -5.82 22.27
CA LEU A 618 1.78 -6.82 21.18
C LEU A 618 1.60 -6.24 19.76
N GLU A 619 1.65 -4.93 19.62
CA GLU A 619 1.59 -4.22 18.34
C GLU A 619 2.93 -3.54 18.03
N LEU A 620 3.20 -3.36 16.73
CA LEU A 620 4.33 -2.56 16.27
C LEU A 620 3.88 -1.12 16.04
N LYS A 621 4.58 -0.17 16.64
CA LYS A 621 4.29 1.26 16.50
C LYS A 621 5.51 2.03 16.05
N VAL A 622 5.31 3.07 15.26
CA VAL A 622 6.33 4.07 14.97
C VAL A 622 6.39 5.05 16.14
N VAL A 623 7.60 5.38 16.61
CA VAL A 623 7.85 6.25 17.78
C VAL A 623 8.89 7.35 17.50
N ASP A 624 8.96 7.82 16.28
CA ASP A 624 9.90 8.86 15.82
C ASP A 624 9.55 10.25 16.37
#